data_e74bacbf4dd992d228b79726c8860344
#
_entry.id   e74bacbf4dd992d228b79726c8860344
#
_cell.length_a   1.000
_cell.length_b   1.000
_cell.length_c   1.000
_cell.angle_alpha   90.00
_cell.angle_beta   90.00
_cell.angle_gamma   90.00
#
_symmetry.space_group_name_H-M   'P 1'
#
loop_
_entity.id
_entity.type
_entity.pdbx_description
1 polymer ?
#
loop_
_entity_poly.entity_id
_entity_poly.type
_entity_poly.pdbx_seq_one_letter_code
_entity_poly.pdbx_strand_id
1 'polypeptide(L)'
;MKRLLLLLFLPFALGACDDGDTSRIETWTVAPEKGVAGIGMGFGHVPAYIVKRDAGSDWEIGPVRIGGFTFERGYETRMRVRIEQIANPPADGPSVRCTMVQQIEHTPASAAMDPESLSPEYDILIASEQAASDPTAYWFKDERYDSSEWVLFPWEIVGFNFCPGYEAHIRIRPVAVYDPTNGDYRVQYRQVTLRSTELKDSEGLPTL
;
A
#
# COMPACT_ATOMS: atom_id res chain seq x y z
N MET A 1 74.02 25.90 -24.47
CA MET A 1 72.85 26.29 -23.72
C MET A 1 71.56 25.68 -24.40
N LYS A 2 71.09 24.52 -23.92
CA LYS A 2 69.95 23.86 -24.49
C LYS A 2 68.70 24.21 -23.64
N ARG A 3 67.78 24.95 -24.24
CA ARG A 3 66.45 25.23 -23.60
C ARG A 3 65.53 24.07 -23.77
N LEU A 4 65.19 23.42 -22.65
CA LEU A 4 64.22 22.34 -22.57
C LEU A 4 62.82 22.96 -22.47
N LEU A 5 62.00 22.76 -23.51
CA LEU A 5 60.61 23.19 -23.58
C LEU A 5 59.76 22.09 -22.95
N LEU A 6 59.22 22.36 -21.74
CA LEU A 6 58.34 21.48 -20.99
C LEU A 6 56.89 21.72 -21.48
N LEU A 7 56.36 20.79 -22.30
CA LEU A 7 54.95 20.76 -22.73
C LEU A 7 54.11 20.22 -21.60
N LEU A 8 53.33 21.10 -20.97
CA LEU A 8 52.35 20.75 -19.94
C LEU A 8 51.09 20.22 -20.64
N PHE A 9 50.90 18.87 -20.64
CA PHE A 9 49.66 18.25 -21.05
C PHE A 9 48.63 18.41 -19.91
N LEU A 10 47.63 19.26 -20.14
CA LEU A 10 46.45 19.38 -19.29
C LEU A 10 45.48 18.29 -19.70
N PRO A 11 45.11 17.30 -18.83
CA PRO A 11 44.05 16.39 -19.13
C PRO A 11 42.71 17.13 -19.05
N PHE A 12 42.07 17.33 -20.18
CA PHE A 12 40.64 17.67 -20.23
C PHE A 12 39.85 16.50 -19.62
N ALA A 13 39.48 16.64 -18.38
CA ALA A 13 38.44 15.81 -17.79
C ALA A 13 37.10 16.21 -18.45
N LEU A 14 36.72 15.50 -19.48
CA LEU A 14 35.34 15.48 -19.96
C LEU A 14 34.51 14.89 -18.81
N GLY A 15 33.92 15.79 -18.02
CA GLY A 15 32.82 15.39 -17.14
C GLY A 15 31.68 14.88 -18.03
N ALA A 16 31.61 13.57 -18.21
CA ALA A 16 30.39 12.94 -18.64
C ALA A 16 29.34 13.31 -17.59
N CYS A 17 28.39 14.17 -17.94
CA CYS A 17 27.12 14.22 -17.30
C CYS A 17 26.51 12.82 -17.53
N ASP A 18 26.64 11.97 -16.56
CA ASP A 18 25.84 10.76 -16.43
C ASP A 18 24.40 11.26 -16.22
N ASP A 19 23.61 11.30 -17.28
CA ASP A 19 22.15 11.44 -17.21
C ASP A 19 21.68 10.18 -16.47
N GLY A 20 21.71 10.32 -15.11
CA GLY A 20 21.64 9.21 -14.19
C GLY A 20 20.41 8.34 -14.45
N ASP A 21 20.65 7.19 -15.06
CA ASP A 21 19.78 6.03 -14.91
C ASP A 21 19.74 5.73 -13.39
N THR A 22 18.72 6.28 -12.72
CA THR A 22 18.50 6.12 -11.28
C THR A 22 17.96 4.73 -10.93
N SER A 23 18.26 3.73 -11.77
CA SER A 23 17.88 2.36 -11.51
C SER A 23 18.86 1.70 -10.53
N ARG A 24 18.32 0.93 -9.59
CA ARG A 24 19.10 0.07 -8.69
C ARG A 24 18.53 -1.34 -8.66
N ILE A 25 19.37 -2.31 -8.36
CA ILE A 25 18.95 -3.70 -8.20
C ILE A 25 19.11 -4.08 -6.73
N GLU A 26 18.03 -4.57 -6.14
CA GLU A 26 17.99 -5.09 -4.77
C GLU A 26 17.59 -6.56 -4.78
N THR A 27 17.91 -7.26 -3.70
CA THR A 27 17.42 -8.62 -3.46
C THR A 27 16.25 -8.55 -2.50
N TRP A 28 15.08 -9.01 -2.95
CA TRP A 28 13.86 -9.04 -2.17
C TRP A 28 13.42 -10.47 -1.90
N THR A 29 12.78 -10.68 -0.76
CA THR A 29 11.97 -11.87 -0.50
C THR A 29 10.52 -11.44 -0.42
N VAL A 30 9.66 -12.01 -1.26
CA VAL A 30 8.21 -11.80 -1.24
C VAL A 30 7.58 -12.84 -0.33
N ALA A 31 6.71 -12.42 0.56
CA ALA A 31 6.01 -13.27 1.51
C ALA A 31 4.96 -14.17 0.85
N PRO A 32 4.51 -15.24 1.54
CA PRO A 32 3.53 -16.19 1.02
C PRO A 32 2.10 -15.66 1.00
N GLU A 33 1.84 -14.52 1.64
CA GLU A 33 0.55 -13.85 1.72
C GLU A 33 0.69 -12.37 1.31
N LYS A 34 -0.42 -11.75 0.89
CA LYS A 34 -0.46 -10.30 0.63
C LYS A 34 -0.95 -9.53 1.85
N GLY A 35 -0.46 -8.32 2.00
CA GLY A 35 -1.00 -7.30 2.89
C GLY A 35 -1.80 -6.26 2.14
N VAL A 36 -1.98 -5.08 2.73
CA VAL A 36 -2.71 -3.96 2.15
C VAL A 36 -1.85 -2.72 2.05
N ALA A 37 -1.97 -2.00 0.94
CA ALA A 37 -1.42 -0.66 0.76
C ALA A 37 -2.53 0.36 0.57
N GLY A 38 -2.36 1.56 1.12
CA GLY A 38 -3.23 2.70 0.84
C GLY A 38 -3.02 3.21 -0.60
N ILE A 39 -4.07 3.71 -1.23
CA ILE A 39 -4.03 4.32 -2.56
C ILE A 39 -4.49 5.78 -2.50
N GLY A 40 -3.69 6.67 -3.10
CA GLY A 40 -4.02 8.09 -3.20
C GLY A 40 -4.16 8.79 -1.84
N MET A 41 -4.85 9.91 -1.85
CA MET A 41 -5.18 10.70 -0.64
C MET A 41 -6.55 10.34 -0.05
N GLY A 42 -7.12 9.21 -0.41
CA GLY A 42 -8.43 8.76 0.07
C GLY A 42 -8.37 7.58 1.03
N PHE A 43 -9.55 7.11 1.42
CA PHE A 43 -9.72 5.91 2.25
C PHE A 43 -9.74 4.64 1.39
N GLY A 44 -8.90 4.57 0.37
CA GLY A 44 -8.78 3.40 -0.49
C GLY A 44 -7.62 2.50 -0.10
N HIS A 45 -7.82 1.19 -0.18
CA HIS A 45 -6.78 0.21 0.03
C HIS A 45 -6.82 -0.84 -1.08
N VAL A 46 -5.66 -1.39 -1.40
CA VAL A 46 -5.51 -2.48 -2.37
C VAL A 46 -4.60 -3.55 -1.81
N PRO A 47 -4.76 -4.81 -2.25
CA PRO A 47 -3.80 -5.86 -1.93
C PRO A 47 -2.41 -5.51 -2.46
N ALA A 48 -1.39 -5.68 -1.62
CA ALA A 48 0.01 -5.40 -1.95
C ALA A 48 0.90 -6.56 -1.52
N TYR A 49 2.07 -6.68 -2.14
CA TYR A 49 3.05 -7.65 -1.69
C TYR A 49 3.60 -7.25 -0.33
N ILE A 50 3.91 -8.24 0.49
CA ILE A 50 4.71 -8.09 1.68
C ILE A 50 6.12 -8.53 1.32
N VAL A 51 7.12 -7.71 1.61
CA VAL A 51 8.49 -7.94 1.19
C VAL A 51 9.47 -7.76 2.33
N LYS A 52 10.60 -8.46 2.26
CA LYS A 52 11.85 -8.10 2.95
C LYS A 52 12.82 -7.61 1.90
N ARG A 53 13.44 -6.46 2.16
CA ARG A 53 14.53 -5.95 1.35
C ARG A 53 15.83 -6.39 2.01
N ASP A 54 16.64 -7.13 1.29
CA ASP A 54 17.87 -7.74 1.78
C ASP A 54 17.70 -8.78 2.92
N ALA A 55 18.74 -9.59 3.14
CA ALA A 55 18.72 -10.60 4.18
C ALA A 55 18.84 -9.94 5.57
N GLY A 56 17.77 -10.00 6.36
CA GLY A 56 17.75 -9.51 7.75
C GLY A 56 16.91 -8.28 8.01
N SER A 57 16.23 -7.71 6.98
CA SER A 57 15.20 -6.70 7.19
C SER A 57 13.91 -7.32 7.74
N ASP A 58 13.10 -6.51 8.39
CA ASP A 58 11.74 -6.89 8.77
C ASP A 58 10.82 -6.96 7.56
N TRP A 59 9.68 -7.64 7.71
CA TRP A 59 8.61 -7.60 6.73
C TRP A 59 7.98 -6.23 6.66
N GLU A 60 7.78 -5.73 5.45
CA GLU A 60 7.12 -4.44 5.19
C GLU A 60 6.11 -4.55 4.04
N ILE A 61 5.16 -3.63 3.98
CA ILE A 61 4.27 -3.51 2.83
C ILE A 61 5.07 -2.98 1.64
N GLY A 62 5.13 -3.79 0.61
CA GLY A 62 5.82 -3.51 -0.64
C GLY A 62 4.91 -2.94 -1.72
N PRO A 63 5.30 -3.04 -2.99
CA PRO A 63 4.53 -2.54 -4.11
C PRO A 63 3.29 -3.39 -4.37
N VAL A 64 2.27 -2.78 -4.96
CA VAL A 64 1.08 -3.48 -5.45
C VAL A 64 1.42 -4.41 -6.62
N ARG A 65 2.44 -4.06 -7.40
CA ARG A 65 2.84 -4.82 -8.58
C ARG A 65 4.36 -4.88 -8.74
N ILE A 66 4.85 -6.06 -9.12
CA ILE A 66 6.23 -6.28 -9.57
C ILE A 66 6.15 -6.83 -11.00
N GLY A 67 6.71 -6.10 -11.97
CA GLY A 67 6.70 -6.51 -13.36
C GLY A 67 7.45 -7.84 -13.57
N GLY A 68 6.90 -8.74 -14.36
CA GLY A 68 7.50 -10.05 -14.64
C GLY A 68 7.43 -11.06 -13.50
N PHE A 69 6.77 -10.73 -12.39
CA PHE A 69 6.56 -11.64 -11.27
C PHE A 69 5.11 -12.14 -11.23
N THR A 70 4.95 -13.46 -11.07
CA THR A 70 3.67 -14.11 -10.81
C THR A 70 3.65 -14.57 -9.36
N PHE A 71 2.72 -14.04 -8.59
CA PHE A 71 2.56 -14.39 -7.17
C PHE A 71 1.92 -15.78 -7.04
N GLU A 72 2.46 -16.59 -6.15
CA GLU A 72 1.87 -17.87 -5.74
C GLU A 72 1.68 -17.87 -4.23
N ARG A 73 0.44 -18.03 -3.81
CA ARG A 73 0.06 -18.07 -2.39
C ARG A 73 0.69 -19.28 -1.69
N GLY A 74 1.22 -19.07 -0.50
CA GLY A 74 1.85 -20.13 0.29
C GLY A 74 3.33 -20.35 -0.04
N TYR A 75 3.89 -19.60 -1.01
CA TYR A 75 5.30 -19.67 -1.36
C TYR A 75 6.05 -18.39 -1.01
N GLU A 76 7.23 -18.51 -0.45
CA GLU A 76 8.19 -17.42 -0.37
C GLU A 76 9.04 -17.40 -1.65
N THR A 77 9.18 -16.21 -2.24
CA THR A 77 9.98 -16.04 -3.45
C THR A 77 11.08 -15.01 -3.22
N ARG A 78 12.31 -15.46 -3.32
CA ARG A 78 13.50 -14.61 -3.29
C ARG A 78 13.91 -14.25 -4.70
N MET A 79 14.10 -12.96 -4.98
CA MET A 79 14.36 -12.46 -6.33
C MET A 79 15.24 -11.22 -6.34
N ARG A 80 15.85 -10.94 -7.48
CA ARG A 80 16.46 -9.65 -7.77
C ARG A 80 15.44 -8.75 -8.44
N VAL A 81 15.26 -7.55 -7.91
CA VAL A 81 14.30 -6.55 -8.40
C VAL A 81 15.05 -5.32 -8.85
N ARG A 82 14.78 -4.89 -10.07
CA ARG A 82 15.19 -3.57 -10.54
C ARG A 82 14.13 -2.54 -10.12
N ILE A 83 14.60 -1.47 -9.53
CA ILE A 83 13.79 -0.34 -9.08
C ILE A 83 14.22 0.87 -9.93
N GLU A 84 13.27 1.42 -10.67
CA GLU A 84 13.48 2.56 -11.58
C GLU A 84 12.58 3.71 -11.14
N GLN A 85 13.14 4.92 -11.07
CA GLN A 85 12.33 6.13 -10.86
C GLN A 85 11.55 6.42 -12.14
N ILE A 86 10.26 6.73 -11.99
CA ILE A 86 9.42 7.15 -13.11
C ILE A 86 9.58 8.65 -13.27
N ALA A 87 10.12 9.07 -14.42
CA ALA A 87 10.17 10.50 -14.75
C ALA A 87 8.74 11.03 -14.95
N ASN A 88 8.37 12.08 -14.23
CA ASN A 88 7.03 12.70 -14.27
C ASN A 88 5.90 11.68 -13.98
N PRO A 89 5.87 11.08 -12.77
CA PRO A 89 4.81 10.17 -12.41
C PRO A 89 3.45 10.89 -12.39
N PRO A 90 2.34 10.22 -12.72
CA PRO A 90 1.01 10.78 -12.50
C PRO A 90 0.83 11.20 -11.03
N ALA A 91 0.00 12.21 -10.78
CA ALA A 91 -0.23 12.73 -9.41
C ALA A 91 -0.66 11.63 -8.42
N ASP A 92 -1.48 10.67 -8.89
CA ASP A 92 -1.99 9.56 -8.08
C ASP A 92 -1.34 8.21 -8.44
N GLY A 93 -0.21 8.23 -9.18
CA GLY A 93 0.47 7.03 -9.62
C GLY A 93 1.75 6.73 -8.85
N PRO A 94 2.30 5.51 -9.02
CA PRO A 94 3.55 5.15 -8.39
C PRO A 94 4.71 6.00 -8.95
N SER A 95 5.60 6.46 -8.07
CA SER A 95 6.82 7.17 -8.44
C SER A 95 7.95 6.23 -8.86
N VAL A 96 7.82 4.93 -8.58
CA VAL A 96 8.81 3.90 -8.90
C VAL A 96 8.18 2.73 -9.65
N ARG A 97 8.96 2.12 -10.53
CA ARG A 97 8.65 0.85 -11.18
C ARG A 97 9.54 -0.24 -10.61
N CYS A 98 8.93 -1.34 -10.17
CA CYS A 98 9.64 -2.52 -9.70
C CYS A 98 9.49 -3.63 -10.74
N THR A 99 10.60 -4.24 -11.17
CA THR A 99 10.61 -5.31 -12.17
C THR A 99 11.52 -6.44 -11.70
N MET A 100 11.01 -7.67 -11.68
CA MET A 100 11.82 -8.84 -11.40
C MET A 100 12.85 -9.05 -12.52
N VAL A 101 14.12 -9.08 -12.15
CA VAL A 101 15.24 -9.36 -13.08
C VAL A 101 15.58 -10.85 -13.07
N GLN A 102 15.52 -11.48 -11.90
CA GLN A 102 15.86 -12.86 -11.70
C GLN A 102 15.13 -13.43 -10.49
N GLN A 103 14.53 -14.59 -10.63
CA GLN A 103 14.09 -15.41 -9.51
C GLN A 103 15.27 -16.22 -8.99
N ILE A 104 15.55 -16.15 -7.67
CA ILE A 104 16.66 -16.87 -7.03
C ILE A 104 16.13 -18.15 -6.39
N GLU A 105 15.06 -18.04 -5.61
CA GLU A 105 14.43 -19.15 -4.90
C GLU A 105 12.92 -19.01 -4.96
N HIS A 106 12.23 -20.13 -4.94
CA HIS A 106 10.76 -20.21 -4.85
C HIS A 106 10.42 -21.48 -4.07
N THR A 107 10.07 -21.31 -2.83
CA THR A 107 9.91 -22.44 -1.89
C THR A 107 8.63 -22.32 -1.10
N PRO A 108 7.96 -23.42 -0.77
CA PRO A 108 6.84 -23.37 0.16
C PRO A 108 7.26 -22.67 1.46
N ALA A 109 6.40 -21.79 1.96
CA ALA A 109 6.67 -21.06 3.19
C ALA A 109 6.92 -22.02 4.36
N SER A 110 7.99 -21.80 5.10
CA SER A 110 8.35 -22.64 6.25
C SER A 110 7.60 -22.28 7.53
N ALA A 111 7.02 -21.08 7.60
CA ALA A 111 6.28 -20.58 8.74
C ALA A 111 5.04 -19.81 8.30
N ALA A 112 3.99 -19.88 9.11
CA ALA A 112 2.84 -19.00 8.94
C ALA A 112 3.24 -17.54 9.16
N MET A 113 2.81 -16.68 8.27
CA MET A 113 2.93 -15.25 8.41
C MET A 113 1.57 -14.65 8.79
N ASP A 114 1.59 -13.68 9.69
CA ASP A 114 0.41 -12.87 9.99
C ASP A 114 0.47 -11.53 9.23
N PRO A 115 -0.16 -11.42 8.05
CA PRO A 115 -0.15 -10.20 7.27
C PRO A 115 -0.96 -9.06 7.94
N GLU A 116 -1.86 -9.38 8.86
CA GLU A 116 -2.67 -8.38 9.57
C GLU A 116 -1.83 -7.56 10.55
N SER A 117 -0.71 -8.10 11.03
CA SER A 117 0.23 -7.37 11.90
C SER A 117 0.86 -6.15 11.21
N LEU A 118 0.89 -6.12 9.89
CA LEU A 118 1.40 -5.01 9.08
C LEU A 118 0.29 -4.06 8.61
N SER A 119 -0.96 -4.38 8.88
CA SER A 119 -2.10 -3.56 8.45
C SER A 119 -2.30 -2.38 9.41
N PRO A 120 -2.46 -1.16 8.88
CA PRO A 120 -2.74 0.00 9.70
C PRO A 120 -4.13 -0.07 10.32
N GLU A 121 -4.29 0.59 11.45
CA GLU A 121 -5.60 0.80 12.09
C GLU A 121 -6.01 2.26 11.98
N TYR A 122 -7.32 2.49 11.83
CA TYR A 122 -7.89 3.82 11.69
C TYR A 122 -9.09 3.98 12.61
N ASP A 123 -9.17 5.13 13.27
CA ASP A 123 -10.38 5.55 13.96
C ASP A 123 -11.25 6.33 12.97
N ILE A 124 -12.53 5.95 12.87
CA ILE A 124 -13.53 6.57 12.01
C ILE A 124 -14.82 6.79 12.78
N LEU A 125 -15.53 7.86 12.39
CA LEU A 125 -16.88 8.13 12.86
C LEU A 125 -17.86 7.71 11.78
N ILE A 126 -18.81 6.84 12.13
CA ILE A 126 -19.92 6.41 11.26
C ILE A 126 -21.16 7.22 11.63
N ALA A 127 -21.86 7.75 10.63
CA ALA A 127 -23.08 8.51 10.82
C ALA A 127 -24.25 7.66 11.33
N SER A 128 -25.27 8.33 11.86
CA SER A 128 -26.50 7.71 12.35
C SER A 128 -27.41 7.14 11.25
N GLU A 129 -27.14 7.48 9.98
CA GLU A 129 -27.89 7.03 8.82
C GLU A 129 -26.97 6.45 7.76
N GLN A 130 -27.47 5.45 7.05
CA GLN A 130 -26.80 4.89 5.86
C GLN A 130 -27.14 5.72 4.62
N ALA A 131 -26.38 5.52 3.54
CA ALA A 131 -26.66 6.20 2.28
C ALA A 131 -28.00 5.71 1.70
N ALA A 132 -28.87 6.64 1.33
CA ALA A 132 -30.19 6.29 0.79
C ALA A 132 -30.11 5.52 -0.54
N SER A 133 -29.04 5.76 -1.31
CA SER A 133 -28.79 5.09 -2.60
C SER A 133 -28.23 3.66 -2.46
N ASP A 134 -27.60 3.36 -1.34
CA ASP A 134 -27.02 2.04 -1.02
C ASP A 134 -27.11 1.77 0.48
N PRO A 135 -28.05 0.92 0.92
CA PRO A 135 -28.23 0.63 2.35
C PRO A 135 -27.10 -0.21 2.95
N THR A 136 -26.10 -0.60 2.17
CA THR A 136 -24.88 -1.27 2.66
C THR A 136 -23.71 -0.32 2.84
N ALA A 137 -23.83 0.92 2.32
CA ALA A 137 -22.81 1.94 2.43
C ALA A 137 -23.05 2.86 3.64
N TYR A 138 -21.97 3.33 4.22
CA TYR A 138 -22.00 4.21 5.39
C TYR A 138 -21.55 5.62 5.00
N TRP A 139 -22.10 6.64 5.67
CA TRP A 139 -21.47 7.93 5.74
C TRP A 139 -20.42 7.90 6.86
N PHE A 140 -19.19 8.32 6.56
CA PHE A 140 -18.12 8.31 7.55
C PHE A 140 -17.28 9.58 7.52
N LYS A 141 -16.60 9.84 8.62
CA LYS A 141 -15.49 10.78 8.74
C LYS A 141 -14.23 10.04 9.17
N ASP A 142 -13.15 10.34 8.49
CA ASP A 142 -11.84 9.77 8.80
C ASP A 142 -11.10 10.73 9.73
N GLU A 143 -10.81 10.32 10.94
CA GLU A 143 -10.16 11.17 11.94
C GLU A 143 -8.70 11.54 11.61
N ARG A 144 -8.09 10.87 10.63
CA ARG A 144 -6.74 11.24 10.14
C ARG A 144 -6.75 12.56 9.37
N TYR A 145 -7.89 12.92 8.83
CA TYR A 145 -8.08 14.15 8.08
C TYR A 145 -9.04 15.04 8.87
N ASP A 146 -8.66 16.27 9.09
CA ASP A 146 -9.51 17.29 9.72
C ASP A 146 -10.68 17.67 8.75
N SER A 147 -11.45 16.66 8.37
CA SER A 147 -12.59 16.79 7.46
C SER A 147 -13.87 16.90 8.26
N SER A 148 -14.55 18.03 8.14
CA SER A 148 -15.91 18.19 8.65
C SER A 148 -16.97 17.52 7.77
N GLU A 149 -16.59 17.05 6.58
CA GLU A 149 -17.50 16.51 5.58
C GLU A 149 -17.68 15.00 5.73
N TRP A 150 -18.94 14.57 5.54
CA TRP A 150 -19.26 13.16 5.43
C TRP A 150 -18.92 12.64 4.04
N VAL A 151 -18.23 11.51 4.00
CA VAL A 151 -17.81 10.82 2.77
C VAL A 151 -18.45 9.44 2.73
N LEU A 152 -18.77 8.97 1.53
CA LEU A 152 -19.33 7.63 1.35
C LEU A 152 -18.27 6.56 1.57
N PHE A 153 -18.58 5.58 2.42
CA PHE A 153 -17.80 4.36 2.63
C PHE A 153 -18.58 3.19 2.02
N PRO A 154 -18.25 2.77 0.80
CA PRO A 154 -19.06 1.83 0.03
C PRO A 154 -18.74 0.35 0.34
N TRP A 155 -18.06 0.07 1.44
CA TRP A 155 -17.65 -1.28 1.80
C TRP A 155 -18.28 -1.74 3.10
N GLU A 156 -18.57 -3.02 3.18
CA GLU A 156 -18.95 -3.66 4.43
C GLU A 156 -17.80 -3.59 5.46
N ILE A 157 -18.14 -3.35 6.72
CA ILE A 157 -17.24 -3.43 7.87
C ILE A 157 -17.59 -4.70 8.66
N VAL A 158 -16.82 -5.75 8.48
CA VAL A 158 -17.03 -7.02 9.16
C VAL A 158 -16.90 -6.87 10.67
N GLY A 159 -17.91 -7.35 11.39
CA GLY A 159 -18.00 -7.25 12.84
C GLY A 159 -18.62 -5.95 13.36
N PHE A 160 -18.95 -5.00 12.48
CA PHE A 160 -19.72 -3.81 12.85
C PHE A 160 -21.21 -4.03 12.61
N ASN A 161 -22.00 -3.77 13.65
CA ASN A 161 -23.46 -3.80 13.59
C ASN A 161 -23.99 -2.37 13.59
N PHE A 162 -24.42 -1.90 12.42
CA PHE A 162 -25.02 -0.58 12.29
C PHE A 162 -26.32 -0.47 13.09
N CYS A 163 -26.48 0.63 13.83
CA CYS A 163 -27.69 0.94 14.56
C CYS A 163 -28.20 2.32 14.13
N PRO A 164 -29.34 2.39 13.40
CA PRO A 164 -29.92 3.66 13.00
C PRO A 164 -30.18 4.60 14.19
N GLY A 165 -29.93 5.91 13.99
CA GLY A 165 -30.09 6.92 15.02
C GLY A 165 -28.87 7.07 15.95
N TYR A 166 -27.82 6.28 15.77
CA TYR A 166 -26.60 6.38 16.56
C TYR A 166 -25.39 6.71 15.70
N GLU A 167 -24.64 7.74 16.06
CA GLU A 167 -23.27 7.90 15.60
C GLU A 167 -22.37 6.86 16.30
N ALA A 168 -21.51 6.20 15.56
CA ALA A 168 -20.59 5.20 16.10
C ALA A 168 -19.13 5.57 15.81
N HIS A 169 -18.33 5.71 16.87
CA HIS A 169 -16.89 5.86 16.77
C HIS A 169 -16.25 4.48 16.87
N ILE A 170 -15.60 4.03 15.81
CA ILE A 170 -15.03 2.69 15.72
C ILE A 170 -13.59 2.74 15.21
N ARG A 171 -12.81 1.75 15.62
CA ARG A 171 -11.49 1.46 15.01
C ARG A 171 -11.65 0.31 14.05
N ILE A 172 -11.14 0.51 12.84
CA ILE A 172 -11.15 -0.50 11.78
C ILE A 172 -9.74 -0.81 11.29
N ARG A 173 -9.60 -1.99 10.68
CA ARG A 173 -8.37 -2.46 10.03
C ARG A 173 -8.72 -2.98 8.65
N PRO A 174 -8.10 -2.46 7.56
CA PRO A 174 -8.16 -3.09 6.25
C PRO A 174 -7.26 -4.33 6.24
N VAL A 175 -7.74 -5.43 5.69
CA VAL A 175 -6.99 -6.68 5.57
C VAL A 175 -7.11 -7.24 4.16
N ALA A 176 -6.03 -7.87 3.67
CA ALA A 176 -6.07 -8.60 2.41
C ALA A 176 -6.61 -10.02 2.67
N VAL A 177 -7.71 -10.37 2.04
CA VAL A 177 -8.35 -11.69 2.16
C VAL A 177 -8.30 -12.39 0.81
N TYR A 178 -7.74 -13.60 0.80
CA TYR A 178 -7.76 -14.43 -0.40
C TYR A 178 -9.17 -14.93 -0.70
N ASP A 179 -9.61 -14.73 -1.95
CA ASP A 179 -10.87 -15.25 -2.48
C ASP A 179 -10.57 -16.45 -3.39
N PRO A 180 -10.88 -17.67 -2.93
CA PRO A 180 -10.60 -18.87 -3.72
C PRO A 180 -11.47 -18.99 -4.98
N THR A 181 -12.56 -18.21 -5.08
CA THR A 181 -13.47 -18.26 -6.22
C THR A 181 -12.85 -17.64 -7.47
N ASN A 182 -12.12 -16.55 -7.29
CA ASN A 182 -11.44 -15.85 -8.39
C ASN A 182 -9.91 -15.99 -8.36
N GLY A 183 -9.38 -16.65 -7.32
CA GLY A 183 -7.94 -16.91 -7.19
C GLY A 183 -7.09 -15.67 -6.87
N ASP A 184 -7.69 -14.60 -6.34
CA ASP A 184 -7.01 -13.36 -6.04
C ASP A 184 -7.38 -12.82 -4.64
N TYR A 185 -6.75 -11.74 -4.23
CA TYR A 185 -7.01 -11.07 -2.97
C TYR A 185 -7.95 -9.89 -3.16
N ARG A 186 -8.82 -9.69 -2.17
CA ARG A 186 -9.63 -8.48 -2.02
C ARG A 186 -9.35 -7.82 -0.68
N VAL A 187 -9.63 -6.53 -0.58
CA VAL A 187 -9.59 -5.83 0.70
C VAL A 187 -10.92 -6.04 1.43
N GLN A 188 -10.84 -6.33 2.71
CA GLN A 188 -11.95 -6.39 3.65
C GLN A 188 -11.64 -5.46 4.81
N TYR A 189 -12.63 -4.69 5.26
CA TYR A 189 -12.49 -3.87 6.45
C TYR A 189 -13.09 -4.61 7.64
N ARG A 190 -12.38 -4.61 8.76
CA ARG A 190 -12.82 -5.30 9.99
C ARG A 190 -12.85 -4.31 11.14
N GLN A 191 -13.92 -4.36 11.93
CA GLN A 191 -13.95 -3.66 13.19
C GLN A 191 -12.93 -4.29 14.15
N VAL A 192 -12.04 -3.45 14.70
CA VAL A 192 -11.10 -3.85 15.74
C VAL A 192 -11.70 -3.57 17.11
N THR A 193 -12.28 -2.36 17.28
CA THR A 193 -12.84 -1.91 18.55
C THR A 193 -13.98 -0.95 18.30
N LEU A 194 -15.07 -1.09 19.08
CA LEU A 194 -16.08 -0.05 19.25
C LEU A 194 -15.58 0.90 20.34
N ARG A 195 -15.34 2.18 19.98
CA ARG A 195 -14.90 3.22 20.92
C ARG A 195 -16.07 3.78 21.72
N SER A 196 -17.09 4.23 21.00
CA SER A 196 -18.32 4.77 21.59
C SER A 196 -19.48 4.71 20.60
N THR A 197 -20.68 4.82 21.13
CA THR A 197 -21.90 5.11 20.38
C THR A 197 -22.64 6.24 21.07
N GLU A 198 -23.23 7.14 20.30
CA GLU A 198 -24.00 8.26 20.80
C GLU A 198 -25.36 8.31 20.08
N LEU A 199 -26.46 8.37 20.82
CA LEU A 199 -27.79 8.61 20.25
C LEU A 199 -27.85 10.05 19.75
N LYS A 200 -27.71 10.22 18.46
CA LYS A 200 -27.56 11.54 17.83
C LYS A 200 -27.85 11.44 16.34
N ASP A 201 -28.68 12.33 15.83
CA ASP A 201 -28.88 12.48 14.40
C ASP A 201 -27.68 13.21 13.80
N SER A 202 -27.05 12.60 12.79
CA SER A 202 -25.90 13.19 12.11
C SER A 202 -26.35 14.37 11.24
N GLU A 203 -25.72 15.52 11.46
CA GLU A 203 -25.99 16.73 10.69
C GLU A 203 -25.11 16.84 9.45
N GLY A 204 -25.65 17.43 8.37
CA GLY A 204 -24.91 17.74 7.16
C GLY A 204 -24.62 16.51 6.28
N LEU A 205 -25.42 15.45 6.39
CA LEU A 205 -25.31 14.30 5.50
C LEU A 205 -25.65 14.71 4.05
N PRO A 206 -24.87 14.26 3.05
CA PRO A 206 -25.18 14.52 1.66
C PRO A 206 -26.50 13.86 1.24
N THR A 207 -27.31 14.60 0.48
CA THR A 207 -28.48 14.02 -0.19
C THR A 207 -28.02 13.45 -1.55
N LEU A 208 -27.98 12.13 -1.66
CA LEU A 208 -27.71 11.40 -2.92
C LEU A 208 -29.00 10.91 -3.56
#